data_6e5259ecfd0e6844094984e31bd38e28
#
_entry.id   6e5259ecfd0e6844094984e31bd38e28
#
_cell.length_a   1.000
_cell.length_b   1.000
_cell.length_c   1.000
_cell.angle_alpha   90.00
_cell.angle_beta   90.00
_cell.angle_gamma   90.00
#
_symmetry.space_group_name_H-M   'P 1'
#
loop_
_entity.id
_entity.type
_entity.pdbx_description
1 polymer ?
#
loop_
_entity_poly.entity_id
_entity_poly.type
_entity_poly.pdbx_seq_one_letter_code
_entity_poly.pdbx_strand_id
1 'polypeptide(L)'
;MLFRSLGLLFAYVNYLFPDVTQGYYYDEYYDPYSGAVRTAMAFLIVSVPAYLVLTRILNADLRKHPAKEDLWVRKWLIVATIFVASITIAIDLVTLVQSFLGGELQTRFLLKVVAVLVVAGGGLWYYLEDLRGLWRRNASAARITGIVTAGIILVTVVSGFLVIGSPMTQRLYRLDAQKVSDLQTIQGELLYTYYQAKRELPPTLDALNDTTIGFQVPVDQQSGEPYGYRVTGDLTFQLCATFNKASRAREGGPRFAEGGVMNESWHHDAGTYCFDRTVDPAFFPVK
;
A
#
# COMPACT_ATOMS: atom_id res chain seq x y z
N MET A 1 2.45 -0.91 19.33
CA MET A 1 2.59 0.41 18.75
C MET A 1 3.87 0.57 17.93
N LEU A 2 5.07 0.35 18.49
CA LEU A 2 6.37 0.54 17.81
C LEU A 2 6.45 -0.16 16.44
N PHE A 3 6.06 -1.44 16.33
CA PHE A 3 6.10 -2.17 15.05
C PHE A 3 5.17 -1.60 13.97
N ARG A 4 4.04 -0.99 14.36
CA ARG A 4 3.09 -0.41 13.39
C ARG A 4 3.53 0.99 12.94
N SER A 5 4.16 1.77 13.82
CA SER A 5 4.77 3.04 13.41
C SER A 5 5.95 2.80 12.46
N LEU A 6 6.76 1.75 12.70
CA LEU A 6 7.79 1.31 11.76
C LEU A 6 7.20 0.89 10.40
N GLY A 7 6.11 0.12 10.40
CA GLY A 7 5.42 -0.25 9.16
C GLY A 7 4.97 0.98 8.35
N LEU A 8 4.48 2.03 9.01
CA LEU A 8 4.10 3.27 8.36
C LEU A 8 5.31 4.03 7.79
N LEU A 9 6.40 4.13 8.57
CA LEU A 9 7.65 4.75 8.10
C LEU A 9 8.25 3.98 6.91
N PHE A 10 8.23 2.65 6.94
CA PHE A 10 8.69 1.84 5.82
C PHE A 10 7.85 2.05 4.57
N ALA A 11 6.53 2.18 4.74
CA ALA A 11 5.64 2.48 3.63
C ALA A 11 5.94 3.86 3.02
N TYR A 12 6.25 4.88 3.84
CA TYR A 12 6.69 6.19 3.35
C TYR A 12 8.03 6.13 2.62
N VAL A 13 9.00 5.39 3.16
CA VAL A 13 10.28 5.18 2.48
C VAL A 13 10.07 4.50 1.12
N ASN A 14 9.22 3.48 1.05
CA ASN A 14 8.91 2.81 -0.20
C ASN A 14 8.16 3.71 -1.19
N TYR A 15 7.29 4.60 -0.69
CA TYR A 15 6.58 5.56 -1.52
C TYR A 15 7.50 6.62 -2.12
N LEU A 16 8.42 7.18 -1.30
CA LEU A 16 9.35 8.22 -1.72
C LEU A 16 10.51 7.67 -2.58
N PHE A 17 10.89 6.42 -2.36
CA PHE A 17 11.98 5.73 -3.07
C PHE A 17 11.48 4.41 -3.66
N PRO A 18 10.70 4.44 -4.76
CA PRO A 18 10.17 3.22 -5.39
C PRO A 18 11.32 2.35 -5.94
N ASP A 19 11.14 1.03 -5.86
CA ASP A 19 12.09 0.08 -6.40
C ASP A 19 11.82 -0.18 -7.87
N VAL A 20 12.78 0.14 -8.71
CA VAL A 20 12.72 -0.07 -10.15
C VAL A 20 12.68 -1.57 -10.50
N THR A 21 13.29 -2.41 -9.65
CA THR A 21 13.38 -3.86 -9.89
C THR A 21 12.09 -4.62 -9.56
N GLN A 22 11.23 -4.09 -8.71
CA GLN A 22 9.95 -4.70 -8.36
C GLN A 22 8.80 -4.35 -9.33
N GLY A 23 9.05 -3.53 -10.34
CA GLY A 23 8.05 -3.10 -11.32
C GLY A 23 7.52 -4.22 -12.24
N TYR A 24 8.16 -5.38 -12.27
CA TYR A 24 7.82 -6.47 -13.19
C TYR A 24 6.54 -7.25 -12.84
N TYR A 25 6.02 -7.13 -11.61
CA TYR A 25 4.91 -7.95 -11.11
C TYR A 25 3.67 -7.18 -10.67
N TYR A 26 3.66 -5.85 -10.78
CA TYR A 26 2.52 -5.07 -10.31
C TYR A 26 1.73 -4.50 -11.48
N ASP A 27 0.48 -4.86 -11.51
CA ASP A 27 -0.55 -4.22 -12.33
C ASP A 27 -0.44 -2.70 -12.21
N GLU A 28 -0.45 -1.99 -13.33
CA GLU A 28 -0.32 -0.53 -13.46
C GLU A 28 -1.30 0.23 -12.55
N TYR A 29 -2.37 -0.46 -12.15
CA TYR A 29 -3.45 0.06 -11.30
C TYR A 29 -3.26 -0.20 -9.80
N TYR A 30 -2.40 -1.11 -9.41
CA TYR A 30 -2.20 -1.47 -8.03
C TYR A 30 -1.08 -0.64 -7.40
N ASP A 31 -1.45 0.25 -6.44
CA ASP A 31 -0.50 0.92 -5.55
C ASP A 31 -0.26 0.05 -4.30
N PRO A 32 0.81 -0.80 -4.29
CA PRO A 32 1.07 -1.74 -3.20
C PRO A 32 1.37 -1.04 -1.88
N TYR A 33 1.79 0.23 -1.93
CA TYR A 33 2.17 0.98 -0.74
C TYR A 33 0.96 1.63 -0.05
N SER A 34 -0.08 1.97 -0.79
CA SER A 34 -1.29 2.57 -0.22
C SER A 34 -2.03 1.61 0.72
N GLY A 35 -2.01 0.32 0.44
CA GLY A 35 -2.58 -0.73 1.29
C GLY A 35 -1.87 -0.84 2.64
N ALA A 36 -0.53 -0.89 2.64
CA ALA A 36 0.29 -0.94 3.85
C ALA A 36 0.13 0.33 4.68
N VAL A 37 0.14 1.51 4.05
CA VAL A 37 -0.07 2.81 4.71
C VAL A 37 -1.45 2.86 5.37
N ARG A 38 -2.51 2.47 4.65
CA ARG A 38 -3.89 2.44 5.18
C ARG A 38 -4.02 1.56 6.43
N THR A 39 -3.47 0.35 6.36
CA THR A 39 -3.51 -0.60 7.49
C THR A 39 -2.75 -0.06 8.70
N ALA A 40 -1.55 0.50 8.49
CA ALA A 40 -0.75 1.07 9.56
C ALA A 40 -1.43 2.29 10.21
N MET A 41 -1.99 3.19 9.39
CA MET A 41 -2.75 4.36 9.86
C MET A 41 -3.97 3.96 10.67
N ALA A 42 -4.81 3.05 10.15
CA ALA A 42 -6.01 2.58 10.85
C ALA A 42 -5.65 2.01 12.23
N PHE A 43 -4.57 1.21 12.29
CA PHE A 43 -4.09 0.67 13.53
C PHE A 43 -3.62 1.75 14.52
N LEU A 44 -2.87 2.76 14.05
CA LEU A 44 -2.40 3.85 14.90
C LEU A 44 -3.56 4.73 15.39
N ILE A 45 -4.52 5.06 14.54
CA ILE A 45 -5.70 5.85 14.89
C ILE A 45 -6.50 5.20 16.02
N VAL A 46 -6.59 3.86 16.04
CA VAL A 46 -7.32 3.14 17.10
C VAL A 46 -6.43 2.91 18.33
N SER A 47 -5.17 2.45 18.12
CA SER A 47 -4.33 2.04 19.23
C SER A 47 -3.76 3.19 20.05
N VAL A 48 -3.52 4.37 19.45
CA VAL A 48 -2.95 5.53 20.18
C VAL A 48 -3.95 6.09 21.23
N PRO A 49 -5.22 6.41 20.87
CA PRO A 49 -6.19 6.84 21.86
C PRO A 49 -6.44 5.77 22.95
N ALA A 50 -6.56 4.50 22.56
CA ALA A 50 -6.73 3.40 23.52
C ALA A 50 -5.58 3.34 24.52
N TYR A 51 -4.33 3.46 24.05
CA TYR A 51 -3.15 3.49 24.91
C TYR A 51 -3.16 4.70 25.84
N LEU A 52 -3.50 5.90 25.35
CA LEU A 52 -3.57 7.12 26.17
C LEU A 52 -4.63 7.01 27.27
N VAL A 53 -5.80 6.45 26.94
CA VAL A 53 -6.88 6.20 27.93
C VAL A 53 -6.42 5.22 28.98
N LEU A 54 -5.88 4.07 28.58
CA LEU A 54 -5.36 3.05 29.49
C LEU A 54 -4.25 3.61 30.40
N THR A 55 -3.31 4.35 29.83
CA THR A 55 -2.24 4.99 30.60
C THR A 55 -2.77 5.99 31.61
N ARG A 56 -3.80 6.78 31.24
CA ARG A 56 -4.47 7.70 32.18
C ARG A 56 -5.14 6.96 33.34
N ILE A 57 -5.88 5.88 33.04
CA ILE A 57 -6.58 5.07 34.05
C ILE A 57 -5.55 4.43 35.01
N LEU A 58 -4.50 3.80 34.44
CA LEU A 58 -3.45 3.18 35.24
C LEU A 58 -2.70 4.19 36.11
N ASN A 59 -2.33 5.35 35.56
CA ASN A 59 -1.66 6.39 36.34
C ASN A 59 -2.55 6.98 37.44
N ALA A 60 -3.87 7.09 37.21
CA ALA A 60 -4.82 7.52 38.22
C ALA A 60 -4.96 6.47 39.36
N ASP A 61 -5.00 5.18 39.03
CA ASP A 61 -5.05 4.10 40.03
C ASP A 61 -3.75 4.00 40.84
N LEU A 62 -2.60 4.12 40.18
CA LEU A 62 -1.28 4.12 40.86
C LEU A 62 -1.12 5.29 41.84
N ARG A 63 -1.66 6.49 41.50
CA ARG A 63 -1.67 7.64 42.42
C ARG A 63 -2.48 7.35 43.66
N LYS A 64 -3.59 6.59 43.57
CA LYS A 64 -4.45 6.24 44.70
C LYS A 64 -3.86 5.10 45.55
N HIS A 65 -3.07 4.21 44.93
CA HIS A 65 -2.51 3.02 45.55
C HIS A 65 -1.02 2.87 45.28
N PRO A 66 -0.13 3.64 45.94
CA PRO A 66 1.31 3.63 45.68
C PRO A 66 1.98 2.23 45.84
N ALA A 67 1.42 1.36 46.70
CA ALA A 67 1.91 0.00 46.88
C ALA A 67 1.83 -0.86 45.60
N LYS A 68 0.97 -0.51 44.64
CA LYS A 68 0.86 -1.20 43.34
C LYS A 68 2.00 -0.84 42.36
N GLU A 69 2.81 0.16 42.66
CA GLU A 69 3.95 0.53 41.80
C GLU A 69 5.06 -0.54 41.76
N ASP A 70 5.23 -1.28 42.84
CA ASP A 70 6.27 -2.31 42.95
C ASP A 70 5.83 -3.71 42.50
N LEU A 71 4.70 -3.81 41.80
CA LEU A 71 4.22 -5.06 41.28
C LEU A 71 5.28 -5.69 40.34
N TRP A 72 5.61 -6.95 40.64
CA TRP A 72 6.52 -7.79 39.88
C TRP A 72 6.17 -7.84 38.39
N VAL A 73 4.87 -7.86 38.04
CA VAL A 73 4.37 -7.87 36.65
C VAL A 73 4.80 -6.63 35.88
N ARG A 74 4.79 -5.44 36.48
CA ARG A 74 5.23 -4.21 35.82
C ARG A 74 6.72 -4.27 35.47
N LYS A 75 7.56 -4.66 36.42
CA LYS A 75 9.01 -4.80 36.24
C LYS A 75 9.31 -5.82 35.12
N TRP A 76 8.63 -6.94 35.11
CA TRP A 76 8.75 -7.96 34.07
C TRP A 76 8.36 -7.44 32.68
N LEU A 77 7.24 -6.72 32.56
CA LEU A 77 6.80 -6.13 31.29
C LEU A 77 7.81 -5.12 30.75
N ILE A 78 8.41 -4.29 31.59
CA ILE A 78 9.45 -3.33 31.17
C ILE A 78 10.70 -4.11 30.70
N VAL A 79 11.17 -5.10 31.45
CA VAL A 79 12.33 -5.91 31.08
C VAL A 79 12.07 -6.65 29.76
N ALA A 80 10.89 -7.26 29.61
CA ALA A 80 10.50 -7.92 28.37
C ALA A 80 10.50 -6.95 27.17
N THR A 81 10.01 -5.71 27.35
CA THR A 81 10.00 -4.71 26.30
C THR A 81 11.41 -4.27 25.91
N ILE A 82 12.30 -4.06 26.89
CA ILE A 82 13.74 -3.76 26.67
C ILE A 82 14.40 -4.91 25.92
N PHE A 83 14.15 -6.16 26.33
CA PHE A 83 14.70 -7.33 25.69
C PHE A 83 14.29 -7.43 24.21
N VAL A 84 13.00 -7.28 23.92
CA VAL A 84 12.47 -7.28 22.54
C VAL A 84 13.07 -6.14 21.74
N ALA A 85 13.16 -4.92 22.28
CA ALA A 85 13.76 -3.79 21.59
C ALA A 85 15.26 -4.02 21.28
N SER A 86 16.00 -4.60 22.22
CA SER A 86 17.43 -4.92 22.03
C SER A 86 17.64 -5.98 20.93
N ILE A 87 16.81 -7.03 20.91
CA ILE A 87 16.84 -8.05 19.84
C ILE A 87 16.51 -7.42 18.50
N THR A 88 15.49 -6.54 18.44
CA THR A 88 15.12 -5.85 17.20
C THR A 88 16.29 -5.04 16.64
N ILE A 89 16.98 -4.27 17.48
CA ILE A 89 18.17 -3.50 17.08
C ILE A 89 19.29 -4.44 16.60
N ALA A 90 19.53 -5.56 17.32
CA ALA A 90 20.57 -6.51 16.92
C ALA A 90 20.28 -7.13 15.55
N ILE A 91 19.06 -7.55 15.30
CA ILE A 91 18.63 -8.09 13.99
C ILE A 91 18.78 -7.03 12.88
N ASP A 92 18.41 -5.78 13.15
CA ASP A 92 18.53 -4.69 12.20
C ASP A 92 20.00 -4.42 11.82
N LEU A 93 20.89 -4.42 12.81
CA LEU A 93 22.34 -4.27 12.59
C LEU A 93 22.93 -5.47 11.81
N VAL A 94 22.51 -6.69 12.10
CA VAL A 94 22.94 -7.88 11.33
C VAL A 94 22.46 -7.74 9.87
N THR A 95 21.22 -7.33 9.64
CA THR A 95 20.69 -7.11 8.30
C THR A 95 21.46 -5.99 7.57
N LEU A 96 21.84 -4.93 8.27
CA LEU A 96 22.69 -3.86 7.72
C LEU A 96 24.02 -4.41 7.24
N VAL A 97 24.71 -5.20 8.09
CA VAL A 97 26.00 -5.81 7.74
C VAL A 97 25.86 -6.76 6.55
N GLN A 98 24.82 -7.58 6.53
CA GLN A 98 24.58 -8.50 5.40
C GLN A 98 24.37 -7.75 4.07
N SER A 99 23.57 -6.69 4.07
CA SER A 99 23.32 -5.87 2.87
C SER A 99 24.57 -5.09 2.46
N PHE A 100 25.41 -4.66 3.43
CA PHE A 100 26.70 -4.06 3.16
C PHE A 100 27.65 -5.04 2.45
N LEU A 101 27.78 -6.25 2.97
CA LEU A 101 28.61 -7.30 2.39
C LEU A 101 28.06 -7.80 1.04
N GLY A 102 26.75 -7.75 0.83
CA GLY A 102 26.09 -8.07 -0.43
C GLY A 102 26.21 -6.97 -1.50
N GLY A 103 26.75 -5.80 -1.15
CA GLY A 103 26.85 -4.65 -2.06
C GLY A 103 25.49 -3.98 -2.38
N GLU A 104 24.44 -4.31 -1.65
CA GLU A 104 23.06 -3.83 -1.90
C GLU A 104 22.69 -2.61 -1.03
N LEU A 105 23.61 -1.68 -0.83
CA LEU A 105 23.37 -0.46 -0.05
C LEU A 105 22.54 0.55 -0.87
N GLN A 106 21.26 0.31 -0.97
CA GLN A 106 20.35 1.30 -1.53
C GLN A 106 19.93 2.32 -0.46
N THR A 107 19.72 3.59 -0.86
CA THR A 107 19.23 4.66 0.01
C THR A 107 17.97 4.27 0.78
N ARG A 108 17.05 3.54 0.11
CA ARG A 108 15.83 3.02 0.70
C ARG A 108 16.08 2.07 1.86
N PHE A 109 17.04 1.16 1.72
CA PHE A 109 17.44 0.24 2.77
C PHE A 109 18.00 0.99 3.97
N LEU A 110 18.94 1.93 3.73
CA LEU A 110 19.56 2.72 4.79
C LEU A 110 18.53 3.54 5.58
N LEU A 111 17.56 4.15 4.91
CA LEU A 111 16.48 4.88 5.58
C LEU A 111 15.60 3.99 6.46
N LYS A 112 15.34 2.76 6.05
CA LYS A 112 14.60 1.78 6.88
C LYS A 112 15.39 1.39 8.13
N VAL A 113 16.67 1.14 8.00
CA VAL A 113 17.57 0.86 9.14
C VAL A 113 17.58 2.04 10.12
N VAL A 114 17.75 3.26 9.63
CA VAL A 114 17.69 4.46 10.49
C VAL A 114 16.34 4.58 11.18
N ALA A 115 15.22 4.31 10.49
CA ALA A 115 13.89 4.34 11.09
C ALA A 115 13.76 3.32 12.24
N VAL A 116 14.28 2.08 12.07
CA VAL A 116 14.29 1.07 13.13
C VAL A 116 15.13 1.54 14.31
N LEU A 117 16.35 2.01 14.07
CA LEU A 117 17.24 2.49 15.13
C LEU A 117 16.65 3.65 15.93
N VAL A 118 16.00 4.61 15.26
CA VAL A 118 15.34 5.74 15.93
C VAL A 118 14.15 5.28 16.76
N VAL A 119 13.27 4.43 16.23
CA VAL A 119 12.06 4.00 16.93
C VAL A 119 12.38 3.00 18.04
N ALA A 120 13.18 1.97 17.76
CA ALA A 120 13.55 0.96 18.76
C ALA A 120 14.52 1.54 19.80
N GLY A 121 15.50 2.35 19.38
CA GLY A 121 16.45 3.02 20.27
C GLY A 121 15.76 4.05 21.17
N GLY A 122 14.84 4.84 20.63
CA GLY A 122 14.01 5.76 21.41
C GLY A 122 13.14 5.05 22.44
N GLY A 123 12.52 3.93 22.05
CA GLY A 123 11.78 3.08 22.97
C GLY A 123 12.67 2.48 24.06
N LEU A 124 13.84 1.95 23.68
CA LEU A 124 14.81 1.40 24.62
C LEU A 124 15.26 2.48 25.64
N TRP A 125 15.63 3.65 25.15
CA TRP A 125 16.01 4.77 26.02
C TRP A 125 14.89 5.14 27.00
N TYR A 126 13.64 5.27 26.51
CA TYR A 126 12.50 5.60 27.35
C TYR A 126 12.30 4.60 28.50
N TYR A 127 12.36 3.30 28.22
CA TYR A 127 12.17 2.27 29.23
C TYR A 127 13.38 2.10 30.16
N LEU A 128 14.60 2.34 29.69
CA LEU A 128 15.77 2.38 30.56
C LEU A 128 15.69 3.52 31.58
N GLU A 129 15.24 4.69 31.15
CA GLU A 129 15.02 5.82 32.07
C GLU A 129 13.84 5.59 33.04
N ASP A 130 12.83 4.80 32.64
CA ASP A 130 11.76 4.37 33.54
C ASP A 130 12.30 3.44 34.64
N LEU A 131 13.17 2.49 34.28
CA LEU A 131 13.85 1.62 35.27
C LEU A 131 14.75 2.41 36.22
N ARG A 132 15.45 3.44 35.73
CA ARG A 132 16.29 4.33 36.55
C ARG A 132 15.47 5.27 37.44
N GLY A 133 14.13 5.31 37.26
CA GLY A 133 13.22 6.16 38.02
C GLY A 133 13.29 7.65 37.67
N LEU A 134 13.82 8.01 36.50
CA LEU A 134 13.94 9.40 36.05
C LEU A 134 12.55 10.05 35.92
N TRP A 135 11.59 9.32 35.37
CA TRP A 135 10.23 9.81 35.18
C TRP A 135 9.46 10.07 36.48
N ARG A 136 9.87 9.41 37.58
CA ARG A 136 9.34 9.66 38.91
C ARG A 136 9.93 10.92 39.52
N ARG A 137 11.24 11.15 39.29
CA ARG A 137 11.94 12.33 39.83
C ARG A 137 11.57 13.62 39.08
N ASN A 138 11.30 13.50 37.77
CA ASN A 138 11.01 14.64 36.91
C ASN A 138 9.70 14.44 36.12
N ALA A 139 8.56 14.73 36.76
CA ALA A 139 7.23 14.61 36.15
C ALA A 139 7.04 15.52 34.92
N SER A 140 7.75 16.64 34.86
CA SER A 140 7.70 17.57 33.72
C SER A 140 8.37 16.95 32.49
N ALA A 141 9.52 16.30 32.66
CA ALA A 141 10.19 15.59 31.56
C ALA A 141 9.32 14.47 31.01
N ALA A 142 8.70 13.66 31.87
CA ALA A 142 7.77 12.60 31.46
C ALA A 142 6.60 13.15 30.63
N ARG A 143 6.02 14.27 31.04
CA ARG A 143 4.92 14.92 30.32
C ARG A 143 5.38 15.46 28.96
N ILE A 144 6.51 16.13 28.90
CA ILE A 144 7.08 16.68 27.64
C ILE A 144 7.36 15.53 26.67
N THR A 145 8.06 14.47 27.10
CA THR A 145 8.34 13.29 26.27
C THR A 145 7.04 12.67 25.71
N GLY A 146 6.02 12.54 26.56
CA GLY A 146 4.72 12.02 26.12
C GLY A 146 4.04 12.93 25.08
N ILE A 147 4.06 14.25 25.26
CA ILE A 147 3.48 15.20 24.32
C ILE A 147 4.25 15.19 22.99
N VAL A 148 5.58 15.20 23.05
CA VAL A 148 6.44 15.14 21.84
C VAL A 148 6.19 13.87 21.05
N THR A 149 6.17 12.71 21.72
CA THR A 149 5.90 11.42 21.06
C THR A 149 4.50 11.40 20.43
N ALA A 150 3.47 11.87 21.16
CA ALA A 150 2.11 11.96 20.63
C ALA A 150 2.04 12.92 19.43
N GLY A 151 2.74 14.04 19.48
CA GLY A 151 2.84 14.99 18.37
C GLY A 151 3.49 14.38 17.13
N ILE A 152 4.60 13.65 17.29
CA ILE A 152 5.27 12.96 16.19
C ILE A 152 4.31 11.93 15.55
N ILE A 153 3.63 11.12 16.36
CA ILE A 153 2.67 10.12 15.85
C ILE A 153 1.53 10.82 15.10
N LEU A 154 1.00 11.92 15.65
CA LEU A 154 -0.07 12.67 15.00
C LEU A 154 0.38 13.21 13.63
N VAL A 155 1.55 13.85 13.58
CA VAL A 155 2.12 14.34 12.30
C VAL A 155 2.31 13.20 11.32
N THR A 156 2.82 12.05 11.76
CA THR A 156 3.03 10.87 10.92
C THR A 156 1.69 10.32 10.39
N VAL A 157 0.63 10.32 11.18
CA VAL A 157 -0.72 9.88 10.73
C VAL A 157 -1.31 10.91 9.76
N VAL A 158 -1.21 12.21 10.05
CA VAL A 158 -1.72 13.26 9.17
C VAL A 158 -1.00 13.24 7.81
N SER A 159 0.32 13.06 7.80
CA SER A 159 1.07 12.94 6.54
C SER A 159 0.62 11.73 5.70
N GLY A 160 0.12 10.66 6.33
CA GLY A 160 -0.47 9.52 5.63
C GLY A 160 -1.69 9.89 4.79
N PHE A 161 -2.53 10.80 5.26
CA PHE A 161 -3.65 11.30 4.46
C PHE A 161 -3.19 12.13 3.25
N LEU A 162 -2.05 12.79 3.35
CA LEU A 162 -1.49 13.51 2.20
C LEU A 162 -0.96 12.54 1.12
N VAL A 163 -0.38 11.41 1.54
CA VAL A 163 0.14 10.38 0.62
C VAL A 163 -0.99 9.58 -0.04
N ILE A 164 -1.94 9.09 0.77
CA ILE A 164 -3.03 8.23 0.27
C ILE A 164 -4.11 9.05 -0.43
N GLY A 165 -4.35 10.28 0.02
CA GLY A 165 -5.53 11.07 -0.33
C GLY A 165 -6.75 10.74 0.54
N SER A 166 -7.87 11.40 0.27
CA SER A 166 -9.10 11.19 1.02
C SER A 166 -9.72 9.81 0.75
N PRO A 167 -10.50 9.25 1.70
CA PRO A 167 -11.24 7.99 1.47
C PRO A 167 -12.17 8.05 0.25
N MET A 168 -12.74 9.23 -0.04
CA MET A 168 -13.59 9.44 -1.21
C MET A 168 -12.77 9.31 -2.51
N THR A 169 -11.60 9.93 -2.57
CA THR A 169 -10.68 9.81 -3.70
C THR A 169 -10.24 8.37 -3.94
N GLN A 170 -9.96 7.63 -2.85
CA GLN A 170 -9.60 6.22 -2.95
C GLN A 170 -10.74 5.33 -3.45
N ARG A 171 -12.00 5.69 -3.15
CA ARG A 171 -13.16 5.01 -3.71
C ARG A 171 -13.23 5.20 -5.22
N LEU A 172 -12.99 6.42 -5.71
CA LEU A 172 -12.98 6.71 -7.15
C LEU A 172 -11.89 5.92 -7.87
N TYR A 173 -10.65 5.89 -7.34
CA TYR A 173 -9.59 5.06 -7.92
C TYR A 173 -9.94 3.56 -7.97
N ARG A 174 -10.64 3.04 -6.95
CA ARG A 174 -11.08 1.64 -6.97
C ARG A 174 -12.14 1.37 -8.04
N LEU A 175 -13.07 2.30 -8.26
CA LEU A 175 -14.05 2.18 -9.33
C LEU A 175 -13.37 2.22 -10.70
N ASP A 176 -12.38 3.11 -10.88
CA ASP A 176 -11.61 3.20 -12.11
C ASP A 176 -10.76 1.94 -12.35
N ALA A 177 -10.14 1.38 -11.31
CA ALA A 177 -9.42 0.11 -11.39
C ALA A 177 -10.35 -1.06 -11.77
N GLN A 178 -11.59 -1.07 -11.27
CA GLN A 178 -12.58 -2.08 -11.68
C GLN A 178 -12.91 -1.95 -13.17
N LYS A 179 -13.10 -0.72 -13.68
CA LYS A 179 -13.35 -0.49 -15.11
C LYS A 179 -12.22 -1.01 -15.98
N VAL A 180 -10.96 -0.77 -15.58
CA VAL A 180 -9.81 -1.33 -16.29
C VAL A 180 -9.82 -2.85 -16.26
N SER A 181 -10.08 -3.46 -15.11
CA SER A 181 -10.18 -4.93 -14.99
C SER A 181 -11.28 -5.51 -15.87
N ASP A 182 -12.43 -4.82 -15.96
CA ASP A 182 -13.53 -5.23 -16.81
C ASP A 182 -13.13 -5.13 -18.30
N LEU A 183 -12.47 -4.03 -18.72
CA LEU A 183 -11.95 -3.87 -20.07
C LEU A 183 -10.88 -4.91 -20.42
N GLN A 184 -10.00 -5.27 -19.49
CA GLN A 184 -9.02 -6.36 -19.65
C GLN A 184 -9.72 -7.70 -19.84
N THR A 185 -10.78 -7.96 -19.09
CA THR A 185 -11.60 -9.15 -19.23
C THR A 185 -12.28 -9.22 -20.60
N ILE A 186 -12.86 -8.10 -21.04
CA ILE A 186 -13.46 -7.98 -22.39
C ILE A 186 -12.41 -8.23 -23.46
N GLN A 187 -11.25 -7.59 -23.35
CA GLN A 187 -10.15 -7.78 -24.32
C GLN A 187 -9.67 -9.24 -24.34
N GLY A 188 -9.54 -9.85 -23.16
CA GLY A 188 -9.16 -11.27 -23.06
C GLY A 188 -10.14 -12.18 -23.77
N GLU A 189 -11.44 -12.03 -23.52
CA GLU A 189 -12.48 -12.83 -24.17
C GLU A 189 -12.55 -12.59 -25.68
N LEU A 190 -12.42 -11.32 -26.10
CA LEU A 190 -12.38 -10.95 -27.51
C LEU A 190 -11.22 -11.62 -28.23
N LEU A 191 -10.00 -11.62 -27.64
CA LEU A 191 -8.80 -12.14 -28.30
C LEU A 191 -8.70 -13.67 -28.22
N TYR A 192 -8.85 -14.23 -27.01
CA TYR A 192 -8.55 -15.64 -26.77
C TYR A 192 -9.72 -16.59 -27.04
N THR A 193 -10.96 -16.08 -26.99
CA THR A 193 -12.12 -16.90 -27.27
C THR A 193 -12.71 -16.58 -28.65
N TYR A 194 -13.14 -15.35 -28.87
CA TYR A 194 -13.85 -15.01 -30.09
C TYR A 194 -12.94 -14.97 -31.32
N TYR A 195 -11.86 -14.16 -31.30
CA TYR A 195 -10.93 -14.00 -32.43
C TYR A 195 -10.19 -15.30 -32.74
N GLN A 196 -9.76 -16.04 -31.71
CA GLN A 196 -9.08 -17.31 -31.90
C GLN A 196 -10.00 -18.34 -32.62
N ALA A 197 -11.30 -18.31 -32.36
CA ALA A 197 -12.26 -19.23 -32.98
C ALA A 197 -12.69 -18.78 -34.39
N LYS A 198 -12.95 -17.47 -34.59
CA LYS A 198 -13.60 -16.97 -35.80
C LYS A 198 -12.69 -16.21 -36.76
N ARG A 199 -11.51 -15.78 -36.29
CA ARG A 199 -10.53 -14.98 -37.06
C ARG A 199 -11.03 -13.61 -37.52
N GLU A 200 -12.06 -13.13 -36.88
CA GLU A 200 -12.66 -11.80 -37.12
C GLU A 200 -12.98 -11.13 -35.79
N LEU A 201 -13.05 -9.82 -35.79
CA LEU A 201 -13.47 -9.05 -34.63
C LEU A 201 -15.00 -9.12 -34.48
N PRO A 202 -15.53 -9.18 -33.24
CA PRO A 202 -16.97 -9.18 -33.05
C PRO A 202 -17.57 -7.84 -33.48
N PRO A 203 -18.75 -7.81 -34.10
CA PRO A 203 -19.40 -6.57 -34.49
C PRO A 203 -19.87 -5.73 -33.29
N THR A 204 -20.22 -6.39 -32.19
CA THR A 204 -20.62 -5.77 -30.92
C THR A 204 -20.09 -6.57 -29.76
N LEU A 205 -20.00 -5.98 -28.56
CA LEU A 205 -19.60 -6.73 -27.34
C LEU A 205 -20.60 -7.82 -26.98
N ASP A 206 -21.88 -7.67 -27.30
CA ASP A 206 -22.89 -8.69 -27.01
C ASP A 206 -22.60 -10.02 -27.70
N ALA A 207 -21.85 -10.01 -28.81
CA ALA A 207 -21.43 -11.22 -29.50
C ALA A 207 -20.43 -12.08 -28.70
N LEU A 208 -19.86 -11.52 -27.62
CA LEU A 208 -18.97 -12.23 -26.67
C LEU A 208 -19.77 -13.00 -25.61
N ASN A 209 -21.05 -12.70 -25.41
CA ASN A 209 -21.86 -13.41 -24.43
C ASN A 209 -22.00 -14.87 -24.81
N ASP A 210 -21.58 -15.77 -23.94
CA ASP A 210 -21.66 -17.20 -24.15
C ASP A 210 -22.31 -17.88 -22.95
N THR A 211 -23.51 -18.38 -23.17
CA THR A 211 -24.27 -19.10 -22.14
C THR A 211 -23.69 -20.47 -21.81
N THR A 212 -22.86 -21.04 -22.70
CA THR A 212 -22.27 -22.37 -22.51
C THR A 212 -21.17 -22.33 -21.43
N ILE A 213 -20.36 -21.27 -21.45
CA ILE A 213 -19.30 -21.05 -20.44
C ILE A 213 -19.75 -20.08 -19.34
N GLY A 214 -20.96 -19.52 -19.47
CA GLY A 214 -21.52 -18.57 -18.51
C GLY A 214 -20.87 -17.19 -18.54
N PHE A 215 -20.17 -16.83 -19.63
CA PHE A 215 -19.59 -15.51 -19.78
C PHE A 215 -20.65 -14.48 -20.16
N GLN A 216 -20.66 -13.38 -19.44
CA GLN A 216 -21.43 -12.18 -19.75
C GLN A 216 -20.49 -10.97 -19.77
N VAL A 217 -20.60 -10.15 -20.79
CA VAL A 217 -19.83 -8.91 -20.89
C VAL A 217 -20.14 -8.03 -19.68
N PRO A 218 -19.12 -7.66 -18.89
CA PRO A 218 -19.31 -6.78 -17.75
C PRO A 218 -19.80 -5.39 -18.19
N VAL A 219 -20.58 -4.76 -17.30
CA VAL A 219 -21.05 -3.38 -17.45
C VAL A 219 -20.38 -2.51 -16.38
N ASP A 220 -20.28 -1.23 -16.64
CA ASP A 220 -19.75 -0.28 -15.64
C ASP A 220 -20.63 -0.30 -14.38
N GLN A 221 -20.08 -0.79 -13.28
CA GLN A 221 -20.80 -0.91 -12.00
C GLN A 221 -21.19 0.45 -11.39
N GLN A 222 -20.60 1.54 -11.86
CA GLN A 222 -20.90 2.88 -11.37
C GLN A 222 -22.08 3.50 -12.09
N SER A 223 -22.16 3.38 -13.41
CA SER A 223 -23.24 3.94 -14.24
C SER A 223 -24.32 2.91 -14.60
N GLY A 224 -23.98 1.63 -14.61
CA GLY A 224 -24.84 0.56 -15.14
C GLY A 224 -24.84 0.47 -16.67
N GLU A 225 -24.03 1.29 -17.34
CA GLU A 225 -23.95 1.35 -18.78
C GLU A 225 -22.93 0.36 -19.36
N PRO A 226 -23.11 -0.15 -20.59
CA PRO A 226 -22.13 -0.98 -21.26
C PRO A 226 -20.87 -0.17 -21.59
N TYR A 227 -19.71 -0.85 -21.64
CA TYR A 227 -18.46 -0.25 -22.12
C TYR A 227 -18.51 0.06 -23.61
N GLY A 228 -17.83 1.14 -24.01
CA GLY A 228 -17.72 1.50 -25.42
C GLY A 228 -16.84 0.53 -26.20
N TYR A 229 -17.30 0.07 -27.34
CA TYR A 229 -16.54 -0.77 -28.26
C TYR A 229 -16.74 -0.31 -29.69
N ARG A 230 -15.66 -0.23 -30.45
CA ARG A 230 -15.70 0.15 -31.86
C ARG A 230 -14.61 -0.58 -32.62
N VAL A 231 -14.96 -1.23 -33.71
CA VAL A 231 -14.02 -1.77 -34.70
C VAL A 231 -13.53 -0.61 -35.57
N THR A 232 -12.22 -0.41 -35.65
CA THR A 232 -11.58 0.66 -36.39
C THR A 232 -10.85 0.18 -37.65
N GLY A 233 -10.66 -1.13 -37.79
CA GLY A 233 -10.07 -1.80 -38.95
C GLY A 233 -10.17 -3.32 -38.80
N ASP A 234 -9.66 -4.06 -39.77
CA ASP A 234 -9.77 -5.54 -39.80
C ASP A 234 -9.20 -6.22 -38.56
N LEU A 235 -8.13 -5.65 -38.00
CA LEU A 235 -7.40 -6.18 -36.81
C LEU A 235 -7.27 -5.11 -35.71
N THR A 236 -8.03 -4.03 -35.79
CA THR A 236 -7.93 -2.91 -34.85
C THR A 236 -9.30 -2.56 -34.27
N PHE A 237 -9.31 -2.30 -32.97
CA PHE A 237 -10.51 -1.92 -32.24
C PHE A 237 -10.21 -0.94 -31.11
N GLN A 238 -11.23 -0.29 -30.61
CA GLN A 238 -11.19 0.59 -29.44
C GLN A 238 -12.07 0.03 -28.33
N LEU A 239 -11.56 0.10 -27.11
CA LEU A 239 -12.32 -0.11 -25.89
C LEU A 239 -12.37 1.19 -25.08
N CYS A 240 -13.55 1.66 -24.72
CA CYS A 240 -13.73 2.95 -24.09
C CYS A 240 -14.47 2.83 -22.76
N ALA A 241 -14.04 3.64 -21.78
CA ALA A 241 -14.74 3.81 -20.50
C ALA A 241 -14.66 5.27 -20.03
N THR A 242 -15.53 5.65 -19.10
CA THR A 242 -15.50 6.96 -18.46
C THR A 242 -14.88 6.85 -17.08
N PHE A 243 -13.71 7.45 -16.89
CA PHE A 243 -12.91 7.38 -15.67
C PHE A 243 -13.12 8.62 -14.80
N ASN A 244 -13.14 8.41 -13.48
CA ASN A 244 -13.30 9.50 -12.51
C ASN A 244 -12.02 10.32 -12.32
N LYS A 245 -10.86 9.65 -12.40
CA LYS A 245 -9.52 10.22 -12.17
C LYS A 245 -8.55 9.74 -13.23
N ALA A 246 -7.52 10.52 -13.48
CA ALA A 246 -6.38 10.03 -14.26
C ALA A 246 -5.69 8.89 -13.50
N SER A 247 -5.22 7.88 -14.23
CA SER A 247 -4.41 6.82 -13.66
C SER A 247 -3.15 7.41 -13.02
N ARG A 248 -2.75 6.87 -11.87
CA ARG A 248 -1.53 7.32 -11.19
C ARG A 248 -0.32 6.88 -12.02
N ALA A 249 0.29 7.85 -12.71
CA ALA A 249 1.56 7.60 -13.37
C ALA A 249 2.61 7.22 -12.34
N ARG A 250 3.28 6.09 -12.53
CA ARG A 250 4.47 5.75 -11.78
C ARG A 250 5.64 6.42 -12.50
N GLU A 251 6.13 7.55 -11.98
CA GLU A 251 7.40 8.10 -12.45
C GLU A 251 8.49 7.03 -12.25
N GLY A 252 9.05 6.52 -13.34
CA GLY A 252 10.15 5.56 -13.33
C GLY A 252 9.80 4.09 -13.43
N GLY A 253 8.55 3.72 -13.65
CA GLY A 253 8.20 2.35 -14.08
C GLY A 253 8.81 2.05 -15.45
N PRO A 254 9.30 0.83 -15.71
CA PRO A 254 9.76 0.50 -17.05
C PRO A 254 8.62 0.75 -18.03
N ARG A 255 8.86 1.57 -19.03
CA ARG A 255 8.03 1.62 -20.23
C ARG A 255 8.25 0.28 -20.89
N PHE A 256 7.30 -0.63 -20.74
CA PHE A 256 7.37 -1.90 -21.43
C PHE A 256 7.42 -1.60 -22.92
N ALA A 257 8.42 -2.19 -23.56
CA ALA A 257 8.62 -2.04 -24.98
C ALA A 257 7.33 -2.45 -25.73
N GLU A 258 6.85 -1.61 -26.60
CA GLU A 258 5.80 -1.90 -27.55
C GLU A 258 6.11 -3.23 -28.23
N GLY A 259 5.27 -4.24 -28.08
CA GLY A 259 5.45 -5.46 -28.84
C GLY A 259 4.90 -6.78 -28.32
N GLY A 260 3.95 -6.79 -27.39
CA GLY A 260 3.29 -8.05 -27.03
C GLY A 260 1.84 -7.84 -26.58
N VAL A 261 0.97 -8.76 -26.96
CA VAL A 261 -0.49 -8.75 -26.66
C VAL A 261 -0.80 -8.60 -25.17
N MET A 262 0.16 -8.85 -24.28
CA MET A 262 0.02 -8.71 -22.83
C MET A 262 0.66 -7.44 -22.25
N ASN A 263 1.27 -6.58 -23.07
CA ASN A 263 2.07 -5.44 -22.61
C ASN A 263 1.48 -4.06 -23.00
N GLU A 264 0.20 -4.02 -23.31
CA GLU A 264 -0.48 -2.78 -23.64
C GLU A 264 -0.80 -1.99 -22.38
N SER A 265 -0.41 -0.70 -22.40
CA SER A 265 -0.71 0.21 -21.29
C SER A 265 -2.21 0.44 -21.14
N TRP A 266 -2.67 0.44 -19.87
CA TRP A 266 -4.02 0.83 -19.49
C TRP A 266 -4.03 2.22 -18.83
N HIS A 267 -3.01 3.01 -19.14
CA HIS A 267 -2.91 4.38 -18.65
C HIS A 267 -3.98 5.26 -19.31
N HIS A 268 -4.70 6.04 -18.53
CA HIS A 268 -5.81 6.88 -19.01
C HIS A 268 -5.87 8.20 -18.25
N ASP A 269 -6.47 9.19 -18.87
CA ASP A 269 -6.86 10.46 -18.25
C ASP A 269 -8.25 10.34 -17.59
N ALA A 270 -8.64 11.36 -16.82
CA ALA A 270 -10.00 11.50 -16.32
C ALA A 270 -10.96 11.85 -17.45
N GLY A 271 -12.20 11.34 -17.37
CA GLY A 271 -13.22 11.50 -18.41
C GLY A 271 -13.31 10.28 -19.31
N THR A 272 -13.96 10.41 -20.46
CA THR A 272 -14.07 9.30 -21.42
C THR A 272 -12.74 9.10 -22.12
N TYR A 273 -12.19 7.90 -21.98
CA TYR A 273 -10.93 7.50 -22.59
C TYR A 273 -11.12 6.21 -23.38
N CYS A 274 -10.48 6.15 -24.56
CA CYS A 274 -10.54 4.99 -25.44
C CYS A 274 -9.14 4.43 -25.65
N PHE A 275 -9.00 3.13 -25.44
CA PHE A 275 -7.77 2.38 -25.67
C PHE A 275 -7.77 1.80 -27.08
N ASP A 276 -6.82 2.22 -27.91
CA ASP A 276 -6.59 1.62 -29.21
C ASP A 276 -5.88 0.30 -29.05
N ARG A 277 -6.40 -0.75 -29.70
CA ARG A 277 -5.88 -2.10 -29.64
C ARG A 277 -5.71 -2.68 -31.04
N THR A 278 -4.61 -3.39 -31.22
CA THR A 278 -4.30 -4.09 -32.47
C THR A 278 -4.09 -5.56 -32.21
N VAL A 279 -4.75 -6.41 -32.97
CA VAL A 279 -4.56 -7.85 -32.90
C VAL A 279 -3.38 -8.24 -33.76
N ASP A 280 -2.36 -8.88 -33.16
CA ASP A 280 -1.27 -9.50 -33.90
C ASP A 280 -1.61 -10.98 -34.16
N PRO A 281 -1.88 -11.37 -35.42
CA PRO A 281 -2.24 -12.75 -35.75
C PRO A 281 -1.16 -13.77 -35.40
N ALA A 282 0.11 -13.35 -35.29
CA ALA A 282 1.22 -14.24 -34.96
C ALA A 282 1.11 -14.84 -33.55
N PHE A 283 0.47 -14.13 -32.61
CA PHE A 283 0.22 -14.65 -31.27
C PHE A 283 -0.98 -15.62 -31.17
N PHE A 284 -1.76 -15.73 -32.24
CA PHE A 284 -2.93 -16.63 -32.29
C PHE A 284 -2.77 -17.66 -33.42
N PRO A 285 -1.83 -18.64 -33.30
CA PRO A 285 -1.63 -19.64 -34.35
C PRO A 285 -2.89 -20.48 -34.57
N VAL A 286 -3.10 -20.92 -35.80
CA VAL A 286 -4.15 -21.88 -36.15
C VAL A 286 -3.78 -23.21 -35.50
N LYS A 287 -4.71 -23.76 -34.70
CA LYS A 287 -4.58 -25.12 -34.19
C LYS A 287 -4.86 -26.15 -35.27
#